data_fa3a9038c2d2fbb2b438bf899a73350b
#
_entry.id   fa3a9038c2d2fbb2b438bf899a73350b
#
_cell.length_a   1.000
_cell.length_b   1.000
_cell.length_c   1.000
_cell.angle_alpha   90.00
_cell.angle_beta   90.00
_cell.angle_gamma   90.00
#
_symmetry.space_group_name_H-M   'P 1'
#
loop_
_entity.id
_entity.type
_entity.pdbx_description
1 polymer ?
#
loop_
_entity_poly.entity_id
_entity_poly.type
_entity_poly.pdbx_seq_one_letter_code
_entity_poly.pdbx_strand_id
1 'polypeptide(L)'
;NAEIFRGVITKADDGDKNSNKYTIADLGWYLNKTSQTYQFKNISAANAIKEICNDLSISIVMLPELTANIKQIYFDKTVSDILKDILEKCGGNYNFDFVPEGLRIYKIGDLTAYPEFQVASNVRQGYSIDYRGNVSHSTSIEEMYNSIKITSEKDNVYKELMVLQNRDLIDKYGFLQKIVKIDTEKENADTVAKRELNENAKVNETFSFEIVEKYDSYTRAGEVISVDGVKYAIESTSHSYKDGWHFDKLELSKLE
;
A
#
# COMPACT_ATOMS: atom_id res chain seq x y z
N ASN A 1 17.07 -11.93 21.56
CA ASN A 1 16.05 -12.34 20.58
C ASN A 1 15.14 -11.15 20.35
N ALA A 2 15.17 -10.60 19.15
CA ALA A 2 14.23 -9.55 18.76
C ALA A 2 12.88 -10.20 18.42
N GLU A 3 11.77 -9.56 18.80
CA GLU A 3 10.44 -9.95 18.37
C GLU A 3 10.26 -9.56 16.89
N ILE A 4 9.99 -10.55 16.06
CA ILE A 4 9.88 -10.35 14.61
C ILE A 4 8.45 -10.07 14.20
N PHE A 5 7.51 -10.77 14.84
CA PHE A 5 6.11 -10.76 14.50
C PHE A 5 5.26 -10.99 15.74
N ARG A 6 4.19 -10.21 15.86
CA ARG A 6 3.12 -10.40 16.84
C ARG A 6 1.80 -10.48 16.12
N GLY A 7 1.01 -11.49 16.43
CA GLY A 7 -0.26 -11.67 15.76
C GLY A 7 -1.20 -12.61 16.51
N VAL A 8 -2.32 -12.88 15.87
CA VAL A 8 -3.38 -13.78 16.35
C VAL A 8 -3.47 -15.00 15.44
N ILE A 9 -3.60 -16.18 16.04
CA ILE A 9 -3.85 -17.41 15.28
C ILE A 9 -5.30 -17.34 14.77
N THR A 10 -5.44 -17.24 13.45
CA THR A 10 -6.75 -17.17 12.78
C THR A 10 -7.24 -18.53 12.32
N LYS A 11 -6.32 -19.49 12.16
CA LYS A 11 -6.62 -20.87 11.79
C LYS A 11 -5.55 -21.81 12.35
N ALA A 12 -5.99 -22.96 12.85
CA ALA A 12 -5.14 -24.06 13.23
C ALA A 12 -5.66 -25.33 12.51
N ASP A 13 -4.80 -25.99 11.79
CA ASP A 13 -5.09 -27.28 11.15
C ASP A 13 -4.29 -28.36 11.89
N ASP A 14 -4.97 -29.31 12.48
CA ASP A 14 -4.38 -30.49 13.10
C ASP A 14 -4.02 -31.48 12.00
N GLY A 15 -2.74 -31.58 11.68
CA GLY A 15 -2.23 -32.57 10.72
C GLY A 15 -1.98 -33.92 11.35
N ASP A 16 -1.58 -34.89 10.52
CA ASP A 16 -1.12 -36.21 11.01
C ASP A 16 0.03 -36.04 11.98
N LYS A 17 0.13 -36.96 12.92
CA LYS A 17 0.92 -37.08 14.16
C LYS A 17 2.15 -36.19 14.42
N ASN A 18 2.65 -35.41 13.44
CA ASN A 18 3.85 -34.57 13.60
C ASN A 18 3.81 -33.23 12.82
N SER A 19 2.68 -32.78 12.28
CA SER A 19 2.62 -31.51 11.55
C SER A 19 1.36 -30.70 11.87
N ASN A 20 1.50 -29.69 12.71
CA ASN A 20 0.44 -28.69 12.92
C ASN A 20 0.72 -27.48 12.02
N LYS A 21 -0.29 -27.00 11.33
CA LYS A 21 -0.23 -25.79 10.51
C LYS A 21 -1.05 -24.69 11.14
N TYR A 22 -0.42 -23.55 11.39
CA TYR A 22 -1.11 -22.36 11.90
C TYR A 22 -1.11 -21.25 10.85
N THR A 23 -2.23 -20.56 10.72
CA THR A 23 -2.31 -19.29 10.03
C THR A 23 -2.37 -18.20 11.08
N ILE A 24 -1.45 -17.26 11.02
CA ILE A 24 -1.34 -16.16 11.97
C ILE A 24 -1.45 -14.86 11.18
N ALA A 25 -2.28 -13.96 11.63
CA ALA A 25 -2.40 -12.61 11.09
C ALA A 25 -1.87 -11.59 12.10
N ASP A 26 -1.38 -10.46 11.64
CA ASP A 26 -1.03 -9.34 12.51
C ASP A 26 -2.28 -8.70 13.14
N LEU A 27 -2.08 -7.69 13.99
CA LEU A 27 -3.19 -7.00 14.66
C LEU A 27 -4.06 -6.20 13.69
N GLY A 28 -3.60 -5.90 12.48
CA GLY A 28 -4.39 -5.28 11.41
C GLY A 28 -5.57 -6.14 10.96
N TRP A 29 -5.51 -7.45 11.22
CA TRP A 29 -6.64 -8.35 10.97
C TRP A 29 -7.92 -7.90 11.69
N TYR A 30 -7.80 -7.37 12.91
CA TYR A 30 -8.95 -6.86 13.66
C TYR A 30 -9.59 -5.65 12.97
N LEU A 31 -8.81 -4.78 12.31
CA LEU A 31 -9.33 -3.63 11.57
C LEU A 31 -10.18 -4.05 10.37
N ASN A 32 -9.82 -5.18 9.74
CA ASN A 32 -10.57 -5.75 8.61
C ASN A 32 -11.85 -6.48 9.06
N LYS A 33 -11.95 -6.84 10.34
CA LYS A 33 -13.09 -7.59 10.91
C LYS A 33 -14.02 -6.74 11.76
N THR A 34 -13.57 -5.55 12.17
CA THR A 34 -14.34 -4.65 13.01
C THR A 34 -15.02 -3.60 12.15
N SER A 35 -16.34 -3.62 12.07
CA SER A 35 -17.14 -2.55 11.45
C SER A 35 -17.51 -1.52 12.51
N GLN A 36 -17.48 -0.24 12.12
CA GLN A 36 -17.80 0.89 12.97
C GLN A 36 -18.60 1.97 12.23
N THR A 37 -19.19 2.87 13.01
CA THR A 37 -19.86 4.06 12.51
C THR A 37 -19.22 5.29 13.13
N TYR A 38 -18.64 6.15 12.30
CA TYR A 38 -18.03 7.41 12.73
C TYR A 38 -18.67 8.58 11.98
N GLN A 39 -18.82 9.69 12.69
CA GLN A 39 -19.22 10.95 12.11
C GLN A 39 -18.18 12.03 12.41
N PHE A 40 -17.37 12.36 11.43
CA PHE A 40 -16.40 13.46 11.54
C PHE A 40 -16.99 14.75 10.99
N LYS A 41 -16.89 15.81 11.82
CA LYS A 41 -17.44 17.14 11.51
C LYS A 41 -16.29 18.13 11.38
N ASN A 42 -15.57 18.08 10.24
CA ASN A 42 -14.55 19.06 9.92
C ASN A 42 -13.33 19.00 10.87
N ILE A 43 -12.75 17.84 11.04
CA ILE A 43 -11.53 17.62 11.82
C ILE A 43 -10.37 17.21 10.92
N SER A 44 -9.13 17.39 11.36
CA SER A 44 -7.97 16.92 10.60
C SER A 44 -7.94 15.40 10.51
N ALA A 45 -7.40 14.86 9.40
CA ALA A 45 -7.23 13.43 9.20
C ALA A 45 -6.44 12.79 10.36
N ALA A 46 -5.38 13.45 10.84
CA ALA A 46 -4.63 12.98 11.99
C ALA A 46 -5.50 12.84 13.24
N ASN A 47 -6.41 13.79 13.51
CA ASN A 47 -7.31 13.71 14.66
C ASN A 47 -8.39 12.64 14.47
N ALA A 48 -8.93 12.46 13.25
CA ALA A 48 -9.88 11.39 12.97
C ALA A 48 -9.24 10.01 13.22
N ILE A 49 -8.00 9.80 12.78
CA ILE A 49 -7.25 8.56 13.04
C ILE A 49 -7.00 8.35 14.54
N LYS A 50 -6.61 9.41 15.28
CA LYS A 50 -6.41 9.32 16.72
C LYS A 50 -7.70 8.94 17.46
N GLU A 51 -8.83 9.50 17.04
CA GLU A 51 -10.14 9.16 17.62
C GLU A 51 -10.45 7.68 17.42
N ILE A 52 -10.31 7.17 16.18
CA ILE A 52 -10.50 5.74 15.88
C ILE A 52 -9.57 4.85 16.72
N CYS A 53 -8.30 5.20 16.81
CA CYS A 53 -7.32 4.42 17.56
C CYS A 53 -7.61 4.44 19.07
N ASN A 54 -8.02 5.57 19.62
CA ASN A 54 -8.41 5.67 21.02
C ASN A 54 -9.63 4.81 21.34
N ASP A 55 -10.66 4.84 20.51
CA ASP A 55 -11.87 4.03 20.68
C ASP A 55 -11.59 2.54 20.69
N LEU A 56 -10.63 2.11 19.87
CA LEU A 56 -10.24 0.72 19.73
C LEU A 56 -9.04 0.34 20.62
N SER A 57 -8.56 1.23 21.45
CA SER A 57 -7.37 1.03 22.30
C SER A 57 -6.13 0.59 21.51
N ILE A 58 -5.93 1.17 20.32
CA ILE A 58 -4.79 0.91 19.45
C ILE A 58 -3.70 1.94 19.75
N SER A 59 -2.51 1.47 20.09
CA SER A 59 -1.32 2.31 20.21
C SER A 59 -0.88 2.82 18.83
N ILE A 60 -0.56 4.11 18.74
CA ILE A 60 0.00 4.72 17.53
C ILE A 60 1.51 4.87 17.71
N VAL A 61 2.29 4.19 16.88
CA VAL A 61 3.76 4.25 16.88
C VAL A 61 4.26 5.37 15.96
N MET A 62 3.61 5.55 14.81
CA MET A 62 3.96 6.57 13.83
C MET A 62 2.70 7.14 13.20
N LEU A 63 2.62 8.46 13.17
CA LEU A 63 1.54 9.19 12.50
C LEU A 63 2.13 10.51 11.95
N PRO A 64 2.24 10.64 10.63
CA PRO A 64 2.71 11.88 10.03
C PRO A 64 1.69 13.01 10.22
N GLU A 65 2.10 14.22 9.88
CA GLU A 65 1.20 15.36 9.87
C GLU A 65 0.22 15.24 8.69
N LEU A 66 -1.05 14.90 9.00
CA LEU A 66 -2.12 14.76 8.02
C LEU A 66 -3.12 15.90 8.22
N THR A 67 -3.01 16.93 7.37
CA THR A 67 -3.78 18.17 7.49
C THR A 67 -5.11 18.16 6.75
N ALA A 68 -5.35 17.15 5.89
CA ALA A 68 -6.60 17.02 5.16
C ALA A 68 -7.81 17.07 6.10
N ASN A 69 -8.85 17.78 5.68
CA ASN A 69 -10.02 18.01 6.51
C ASN A 69 -11.09 16.95 6.25
N ILE A 70 -11.48 16.22 7.28
CA ILE A 70 -12.45 15.12 7.20
C ILE A 70 -13.82 15.63 7.66
N LYS A 71 -14.77 15.66 6.70
CA LYS A 71 -16.18 15.93 6.94
C LYS A 71 -16.98 14.81 6.30
N GLN A 72 -17.15 13.72 7.03
CA GLN A 72 -17.71 12.47 6.49
C GLN A 72 -18.46 11.70 7.56
N ILE A 73 -19.51 10.97 7.15
CA ILE A 73 -20.15 9.93 7.93
C ILE A 73 -19.73 8.59 7.32
N TYR A 74 -19.08 7.76 8.12
CA TYR A 74 -18.81 6.36 7.81
C TYR A 74 -19.86 5.53 8.52
N PHE A 75 -20.67 4.82 7.78
CA PHE A 75 -21.74 3.99 8.33
C PHE A 75 -21.46 2.52 7.98
N ASP A 76 -21.36 1.67 9.00
CA ASP A 76 -21.13 0.23 8.87
C ASP A 76 -19.96 -0.10 7.91
N LYS A 77 -18.84 0.57 8.10
CA LYS A 77 -17.60 0.35 7.35
C LYS A 77 -16.57 -0.35 8.22
N THR A 78 -15.75 -1.20 7.60
CA THR A 78 -14.60 -1.74 8.33
C THR A 78 -13.64 -0.61 8.71
N VAL A 79 -12.99 -0.75 9.86
CA VAL A 79 -12.04 0.27 10.31
C VAL A 79 -10.91 0.43 9.31
N SER A 80 -10.48 -0.66 8.68
CA SER A 80 -9.48 -0.64 7.61
C SER A 80 -9.92 0.22 6.42
N ASP A 81 -11.18 0.09 5.98
CA ASP A 81 -11.71 0.90 4.87
C ASP A 81 -11.83 2.38 5.25
N ILE A 82 -12.19 2.66 6.51
CA ILE A 82 -12.26 4.04 7.01
C ILE A 82 -10.86 4.67 7.01
N LEU A 83 -9.84 3.96 7.50
CA LEU A 83 -8.46 4.46 7.50
C LEU A 83 -7.95 4.68 6.07
N LYS A 84 -8.21 3.76 5.14
CA LYS A 84 -7.84 3.90 3.73
C LYS A 84 -8.48 5.15 3.11
N ASP A 85 -9.79 5.34 3.28
CA ASP A 85 -10.49 6.52 2.75
C ASP A 85 -9.95 7.84 3.32
N ILE A 86 -9.61 7.87 4.63
CA ILE A 86 -8.99 9.04 5.25
C ILE A 86 -7.62 9.33 4.63
N LEU A 87 -6.79 8.30 4.41
CA LEU A 87 -5.45 8.44 3.81
C LEU A 87 -5.51 8.82 2.33
N GLU A 88 -6.49 8.30 1.57
CA GLU A 88 -6.74 8.73 0.19
C GLU A 88 -7.06 10.23 0.11
N LYS A 89 -7.85 10.76 1.04
CA LYS A 89 -8.14 12.20 1.14
C LYS A 89 -6.91 13.05 1.48
N CYS A 90 -5.85 12.43 2.01
CA CYS A 90 -4.56 13.07 2.24
C CYS A 90 -3.64 13.10 1.02
N GLY A 91 -4.08 12.60 -0.14
CA GLY A 91 -3.32 12.58 -1.40
C GLY A 91 -2.86 11.18 -1.83
N GLY A 92 -3.32 10.12 -1.17
CA GLY A 92 -3.15 8.73 -1.63
C GLY A 92 -1.76 8.11 -1.43
N ASN A 93 -0.75 8.89 -1.05
CA ASN A 93 0.64 8.41 -0.93
C ASN A 93 1.00 7.91 0.48
N TYR A 94 0.02 7.45 1.23
CA TYR A 94 0.21 6.95 2.58
C TYR A 94 -0.22 5.49 2.68
N ASN A 95 0.48 4.74 3.53
CA ASN A 95 0.15 3.38 3.87
C ASN A 95 0.15 3.21 5.39
N PHE A 96 -0.41 2.10 5.87
CA PHE A 96 -0.35 1.74 7.28
C PHE A 96 -0.08 0.25 7.46
N ASP A 97 0.63 -0.07 8.52
CA ASP A 97 0.89 -1.43 8.95
C ASP A 97 0.90 -1.53 10.49
N PHE A 98 1.00 -2.76 11.00
CA PHE A 98 1.21 -3.04 12.40
C PHE A 98 2.62 -3.56 12.66
N VAL A 99 3.27 -2.91 13.60
CA VAL A 99 4.47 -3.46 14.25
C VAL A 99 4.08 -3.97 15.65
N PRO A 100 4.95 -4.72 16.35
CA PRO A 100 4.62 -5.25 17.68
C PRO A 100 4.12 -4.20 18.68
N GLU A 101 4.57 -2.95 18.54
CA GLU A 101 4.25 -1.83 19.42
C GLU A 101 2.91 -1.14 19.08
N GLY A 102 2.37 -1.31 17.85
CA GLY A 102 1.10 -0.72 17.43
C GLY A 102 1.02 -0.34 15.96
N LEU A 103 0.07 0.54 15.65
CA LEU A 103 -0.19 1.06 14.31
C LEU A 103 0.89 2.06 13.89
N ARG A 104 1.38 1.88 12.68
CA ARG A 104 2.31 2.79 12.02
C ARG A 104 1.69 3.29 10.72
N ILE A 105 1.57 4.60 10.57
CA ILE A 105 1.14 5.27 9.34
C ILE A 105 2.34 6.04 8.80
N TYR A 106 2.62 5.89 7.52
CA TYR A 106 3.78 6.51 6.88
C TYR A 106 3.48 6.87 5.43
N LYS A 107 4.24 7.80 4.90
CA LYS A 107 4.22 8.12 3.48
C LYS A 107 5.04 7.08 2.72
N ILE A 108 4.52 6.60 1.60
CA ILE A 108 5.25 5.67 0.73
C ILE A 108 6.55 6.36 0.27
N GLY A 109 7.68 5.73 0.51
CA GLY A 109 9.01 6.29 0.22
C GLY A 109 9.78 6.80 1.44
N ASP A 110 9.13 7.00 2.60
CA ASP A 110 9.80 7.51 3.81
C ASP A 110 10.53 6.42 4.60
N LEU A 111 10.08 5.16 4.46
CA LEU A 111 10.70 4.03 5.14
C LEU A 111 11.68 3.33 4.19
N THR A 112 12.92 3.21 4.59
CA THR A 112 13.96 2.53 3.82
C THR A 112 14.33 1.23 4.52
N ALA A 113 14.17 0.10 3.82
CA ALA A 113 14.49 -1.22 4.34
C ALA A 113 16.00 -1.41 4.50
N TYR A 114 16.72 -1.25 3.41
CA TYR A 114 18.18 -1.28 3.35
C TYR A 114 18.68 -0.22 2.39
N PRO A 115 19.87 0.37 2.69
CA PRO A 115 20.32 1.51 1.92
C PRO A 115 20.57 1.18 0.45
N GLU A 116 21.11 0.01 0.13
CA GLU A 116 21.44 -0.29 -1.27
C GLU A 116 21.62 -1.79 -1.50
N PHE A 117 20.88 -2.34 -2.48
CA PHE A 117 21.16 -3.64 -3.05
C PHE A 117 21.85 -3.46 -4.39
N GLN A 118 22.94 -4.16 -4.62
CA GLN A 118 23.58 -4.24 -5.93
C GLN A 118 23.41 -5.65 -6.46
N VAL A 119 22.81 -5.76 -7.64
CA VAL A 119 22.79 -7.01 -8.39
C VAL A 119 24.18 -7.21 -8.97
N ALA A 120 25.03 -7.94 -8.26
CA ALA A 120 26.38 -8.11 -8.72
C ALA A 120 26.89 -9.53 -8.59
N SER A 121 27.42 -10.04 -9.67
CA SER A 121 28.26 -11.23 -9.72
C SER A 121 29.65 -11.05 -9.05
N ASN A 122 30.09 -9.81 -8.74
CA ASN A 122 31.47 -9.51 -8.36
C ASN A 122 31.67 -8.38 -7.31
N VAL A 123 30.70 -8.09 -6.44
CA VAL A 123 30.89 -6.99 -5.46
C VAL A 123 31.75 -7.42 -4.29
N ARG A 124 32.89 -6.77 -4.11
CA ARG A 124 33.81 -6.99 -2.99
C ARG A 124 33.49 -6.18 -1.73
N GLN A 125 32.65 -5.16 -1.82
CA GLN A 125 32.24 -4.29 -0.70
C GLN A 125 30.82 -3.81 -0.94
N GLY A 126 29.91 -4.14 -0.04
CA GLY A 126 28.51 -3.75 -0.08
C GLY A 126 27.59 -4.92 0.28
N TYR A 127 26.36 -4.65 0.49
CA TYR A 127 25.35 -5.69 0.67
C TYR A 127 25.08 -6.32 -0.71
N SER A 128 25.71 -7.46 -0.97
CA SER A 128 25.39 -8.23 -2.18
C SER A 128 24.14 -9.04 -1.91
N ILE A 129 23.19 -8.93 -2.81
CA ILE A 129 22.12 -9.92 -2.93
C ILE A 129 22.81 -11.22 -3.38
N ASP A 130 22.83 -12.21 -2.52
CA ASP A 130 23.15 -13.56 -2.94
C ASP A 130 21.91 -14.11 -3.64
N TYR A 131 21.88 -13.86 -4.94
CA TYR A 131 20.77 -14.15 -5.80
C TYR A 131 20.65 -15.66 -6.02
N ARG A 132 19.55 -16.23 -5.58
CA ARG A 132 19.15 -17.60 -5.90
C ARG A 132 17.76 -17.60 -6.50
N GLY A 133 17.63 -17.23 -7.74
CA GLY A 133 16.33 -17.36 -8.37
C GLY A 133 16.20 -16.59 -9.66
N ASN A 134 15.07 -16.72 -10.31
CA ASN A 134 14.77 -15.97 -11.52
C ASN A 134 14.38 -14.55 -11.16
N VAL A 135 15.15 -13.56 -11.61
CA VAL A 135 14.67 -12.18 -11.67
C VAL A 135 13.54 -12.15 -12.69
N SER A 136 12.38 -11.73 -12.26
CA SER A 136 11.26 -11.49 -13.15
C SER A 136 11.03 -9.98 -13.26
N HIS A 137 11.01 -9.50 -14.49
CA HIS A 137 10.63 -8.14 -14.81
C HIS A 137 9.40 -8.20 -15.71
N SER A 138 8.34 -7.53 -15.33
CA SER A 138 7.09 -7.48 -16.07
C SER A 138 6.65 -6.04 -16.25
N THR A 139 6.15 -5.75 -17.43
CA THR A 139 5.48 -4.49 -17.75
C THR A 139 4.06 -4.77 -18.18
N SER A 140 3.09 -4.01 -17.65
CA SER A 140 1.68 -4.19 -17.95
C SER A 140 0.97 -2.86 -18.14
N ILE A 141 0.03 -2.84 -19.07
CA ILE A 141 -0.93 -1.73 -19.26
C ILE A 141 -2.37 -2.15 -18.94
N GLU A 142 -2.57 -3.33 -18.34
CA GLU A 142 -3.91 -3.87 -18.06
C GLU A 142 -4.72 -2.96 -17.14
N GLU A 143 -4.07 -2.31 -16.20
CA GLU A 143 -4.69 -1.36 -15.26
C GLU A 143 -4.52 0.12 -15.70
N MET A 144 -4.02 0.36 -16.93
CA MET A 144 -3.83 1.72 -17.43
C MET A 144 -5.15 2.36 -17.84
N TYR A 145 -5.34 3.60 -17.40
CA TYR A 145 -6.36 4.50 -17.94
C TYR A 145 -5.73 5.84 -18.30
N ASN A 146 -5.72 6.19 -19.58
CA ASN A 146 -5.13 7.43 -20.09
C ASN A 146 -6.15 8.53 -20.38
N SER A 147 -7.41 8.28 -20.08
CA SER A 147 -8.52 9.23 -20.13
C SER A 147 -9.41 9.06 -18.90
N ILE A 148 -9.60 10.12 -18.15
CA ILE A 148 -10.47 10.13 -16.97
C ILE A 148 -11.65 11.03 -17.26
N LYS A 149 -12.86 10.46 -17.17
CA LYS A 149 -14.13 11.17 -17.31
C LYS A 149 -14.77 11.31 -15.93
N ILE A 150 -14.97 12.54 -15.48
CA ILE A 150 -15.67 12.83 -14.23
C ILE A 150 -17.14 13.10 -14.50
N THR A 151 -17.98 12.44 -13.72
CA THR A 151 -19.43 12.52 -13.83
C THR A 151 -20.06 12.78 -12.48
N SER A 152 -21.26 13.35 -12.50
CA SER A 152 -22.14 13.41 -11.33
C SER A 152 -23.52 12.91 -11.69
N GLU A 153 -24.26 12.47 -10.68
CA GLU A 153 -25.67 12.10 -10.81
C GLU A 153 -26.44 12.73 -9.67
N LYS A 154 -27.49 13.46 -10.01
CA LYS A 154 -28.42 14.03 -9.05
C LYS A 154 -29.84 13.84 -9.59
N ASP A 155 -30.75 13.34 -8.77
CA ASP A 155 -32.15 13.10 -9.12
C ASP A 155 -32.34 12.24 -10.41
N ASN A 156 -31.51 11.19 -10.57
CA ASN A 156 -31.42 10.35 -11.77
C ASN A 156 -31.00 11.10 -13.05
N VAL A 157 -30.43 12.28 -12.93
CA VAL A 157 -29.88 13.04 -14.06
C VAL A 157 -28.36 12.90 -14.07
N TYR A 158 -27.86 12.29 -15.14
CA TYR A 158 -26.43 12.19 -15.42
C TYR A 158 -25.89 13.51 -15.96
N LYS A 159 -24.74 13.93 -15.46
CA LYS A 159 -24.01 15.09 -15.96
C LYS A 159 -22.52 14.75 -16.10
N GLU A 160 -21.98 14.95 -17.30
CA GLU A 160 -20.55 14.99 -17.53
C GLU A 160 -19.99 16.32 -17.03
N LEU A 161 -18.98 16.28 -16.17
CA LEU A 161 -18.37 17.47 -15.60
C LEU A 161 -17.11 17.87 -16.34
N MET A 162 -16.23 16.89 -16.62
CA MET A 162 -15.00 17.09 -17.38
C MET A 162 -14.39 15.78 -17.86
N VAL A 163 -13.46 15.90 -18.81
CA VAL A 163 -12.58 14.82 -19.26
C VAL A 163 -11.15 15.33 -19.22
N LEU A 164 -10.25 14.57 -18.58
CA LEU A 164 -8.81 14.83 -18.57
C LEU A 164 -8.08 13.67 -19.24
N GLN A 165 -7.11 13.96 -20.12
CA GLN A 165 -6.47 12.97 -20.98
C GLN A 165 -4.95 13.16 -21.03
N ASN A 166 -4.22 12.03 -21.09
CA ASN A 166 -2.82 12.02 -21.46
C ASN A 166 -2.70 11.62 -22.95
N ARG A 167 -2.46 12.60 -23.81
CA ARG A 167 -2.43 12.42 -25.27
C ARG A 167 -1.29 11.51 -25.73
N ASP A 168 -0.11 11.62 -25.13
CA ASP A 168 1.06 10.83 -25.49
C ASP A 168 0.81 9.33 -25.26
N LEU A 169 0.14 9.00 -24.14
CA LEU A 169 -0.23 7.62 -23.84
C LEU A 169 -1.38 7.12 -24.71
N ILE A 170 -2.31 7.99 -25.11
CA ILE A 170 -3.37 7.63 -26.06
C ILE A 170 -2.76 7.28 -27.43
N ASP A 171 -1.85 8.10 -27.92
CA ASP A 171 -1.19 7.89 -29.20
C ASP A 171 -0.36 6.60 -29.23
N LYS A 172 0.23 6.24 -28.07
CA LYS A 172 1.09 5.06 -27.93
C LYS A 172 0.32 3.75 -27.69
N TYR A 173 -0.73 3.79 -26.85
CA TYR A 173 -1.40 2.58 -26.34
C TYR A 173 -2.89 2.50 -26.70
N GLY A 174 -3.42 3.52 -27.40
CA GLY A 174 -4.85 3.60 -27.69
C GLY A 174 -5.63 4.27 -26.56
N PHE A 175 -6.93 4.45 -26.80
CA PHE A 175 -7.83 5.16 -25.88
C PHE A 175 -8.37 4.21 -24.80
N LEU A 176 -7.97 4.45 -23.54
CA LEU A 176 -8.36 3.68 -22.35
C LEU A 176 -9.02 4.63 -21.35
N GLN A 177 -10.35 4.55 -21.19
CA GLN A 177 -11.10 5.51 -20.39
C GLN A 177 -11.67 4.89 -19.11
N LYS A 178 -11.44 5.57 -17.98
CA LYS A 178 -12.11 5.35 -16.70
C LYS A 178 -13.16 6.41 -16.46
N ILE A 179 -14.34 6.02 -15.99
CA ILE A 179 -15.40 6.94 -15.56
C ILE A 179 -15.43 6.96 -14.04
N VAL A 180 -15.34 8.16 -13.47
CA VAL A 180 -15.38 8.37 -12.03
C VAL A 180 -16.60 9.24 -11.71
N LYS A 181 -17.49 8.72 -10.87
CA LYS A 181 -18.66 9.45 -10.38
C LYS A 181 -18.31 10.15 -9.07
N ILE A 182 -18.58 11.43 -8.98
CA ILE A 182 -18.34 12.24 -7.79
C ILE A 182 -19.62 12.89 -7.27
N ASP A 183 -19.59 13.23 -5.98
CA ASP A 183 -20.56 14.12 -5.34
C ASP A 183 -20.00 15.55 -5.37
N THR A 184 -20.57 16.40 -6.22
CA THR A 184 -20.09 17.78 -6.41
C THR A 184 -20.22 18.68 -5.18
N GLU A 185 -20.98 18.26 -4.17
CA GLU A 185 -21.08 18.98 -2.90
C GLU A 185 -19.88 18.68 -1.97
N LYS A 186 -19.15 17.59 -2.25
CA LYS A 186 -18.02 17.12 -1.42
C LYS A 186 -16.68 17.13 -2.13
N GLU A 187 -16.68 16.98 -3.45
CA GLU A 187 -15.46 16.75 -4.24
C GLU A 187 -15.35 17.73 -5.41
N ASN A 188 -14.12 18.15 -5.69
CA ASN A 188 -13.81 19.00 -6.85
C ASN A 188 -13.41 18.12 -8.05
N ALA A 189 -14.10 18.28 -9.18
CA ALA A 189 -13.90 17.47 -10.37
C ALA A 189 -12.45 17.54 -10.91
N ASP A 190 -11.84 18.72 -10.95
CA ASP A 190 -10.47 18.91 -11.46
C ASP A 190 -9.45 18.20 -10.56
N THR A 191 -9.61 18.30 -9.24
CA THR A 191 -8.73 17.63 -8.27
C THR A 191 -8.82 16.10 -8.41
N VAL A 192 -10.04 15.57 -8.51
CA VAL A 192 -10.24 14.12 -8.67
C VAL A 192 -9.71 13.66 -10.02
N ALA A 193 -9.97 14.38 -11.12
CA ALA A 193 -9.49 14.00 -12.44
C ALA A 193 -7.96 13.94 -12.51
N LYS A 194 -7.26 14.93 -11.93
CA LYS A 194 -5.80 14.98 -11.89
C LYS A 194 -5.22 13.83 -11.05
N ARG A 195 -5.81 13.57 -9.88
CA ARG A 195 -5.39 12.44 -9.05
C ARG A 195 -5.54 11.12 -9.81
N GLU A 196 -6.73 10.85 -10.32
CA GLU A 196 -7.04 9.62 -11.05
C GLU A 196 -6.15 9.44 -12.29
N LEU A 197 -5.87 10.52 -13.03
CA LEU A 197 -4.99 10.43 -14.18
C LEU A 197 -3.54 10.13 -13.77
N ASN A 198 -3.01 10.79 -12.75
CA ASN A 198 -1.66 10.56 -12.25
C ASN A 198 -1.47 9.14 -11.72
N GLU A 199 -2.46 8.59 -11.05
CA GLU A 199 -2.40 7.23 -10.50
C GLU A 199 -2.50 6.15 -11.57
N ASN A 200 -3.32 6.36 -12.61
CA ASN A 200 -3.66 5.32 -13.58
C ASN A 200 -2.98 5.49 -14.95
N ALA A 201 -2.51 6.69 -15.32
CA ALA A 201 -1.93 6.92 -16.65
C ALA A 201 -0.43 6.56 -16.67
N LYS A 202 -0.12 5.31 -16.39
CA LYS A 202 1.25 4.79 -16.38
C LYS A 202 1.32 3.33 -16.78
N VAL A 203 2.48 2.92 -17.29
CA VAL A 203 2.82 1.51 -17.46
C VAL A 203 3.22 0.97 -16.09
N ASN A 204 2.55 -0.06 -15.64
CA ASN A 204 2.94 -0.75 -14.41
C ASN A 204 4.19 -1.58 -14.69
N GLU A 205 5.25 -1.30 -13.96
CA GLU A 205 6.53 -2.01 -14.04
C GLU A 205 6.75 -2.72 -12.71
N THR A 206 6.73 -4.05 -12.73
CA THR A 206 6.96 -4.88 -11.56
C THR A 206 8.26 -5.66 -11.72
N PHE A 207 8.98 -5.75 -10.64
CA PHE A 207 10.24 -6.46 -10.56
C PHE A 207 10.19 -7.40 -9.37
N SER A 208 10.50 -8.69 -9.55
CA SER A 208 10.54 -9.64 -8.43
C SER A 208 11.83 -10.45 -8.43
N PHE A 209 12.33 -10.69 -7.24
CA PHE A 209 13.49 -11.55 -7.01
C PHE A 209 13.49 -12.09 -5.58
N GLU A 210 14.29 -13.13 -5.36
CA GLU A 210 14.50 -13.71 -4.05
C GLU A 210 15.91 -13.37 -3.56
N ILE A 211 16.00 -12.93 -2.31
CA ILE A 211 17.26 -12.63 -1.62
C ILE A 211 17.47 -13.60 -0.47
N VAL A 212 18.73 -13.77 -0.11
CA VAL A 212 19.11 -14.40 1.16
C VAL A 212 19.39 -13.30 2.17
N GLU A 213 18.57 -13.20 3.19
CA GLU A 213 18.77 -12.27 4.29
C GLU A 213 19.97 -12.72 5.13
N LYS A 214 20.95 -11.84 5.27
CA LYS A 214 22.21 -12.14 5.99
C LYS A 214 22.16 -11.81 7.48
N TYR A 215 21.18 -11.02 7.91
CA TYR A 215 21.08 -10.50 9.27
C TYR A 215 19.62 -10.56 9.75
N ASP A 216 19.40 -10.31 11.02
CA ASP A 216 18.07 -10.24 11.67
C ASP A 216 17.22 -9.04 11.19
N SER A 217 17.34 -8.69 9.95
CA SER A 217 16.58 -7.64 9.30
C SER A 217 15.51 -8.26 8.44
N TYR A 218 14.35 -7.65 8.49
CA TYR A 218 13.18 -8.09 7.76
C TYR A 218 12.74 -6.94 6.87
N THR A 219 12.84 -7.15 5.56
CA THR A 219 12.19 -6.26 4.60
C THR A 219 10.68 -6.35 4.76
N ARG A 220 9.99 -5.23 4.59
CA ARG A 220 8.54 -5.14 4.75
C ARG A 220 7.90 -4.44 3.57
N ALA A 221 6.68 -4.85 3.23
CA ALA A 221 5.87 -4.10 2.28
C ALA A 221 5.72 -2.64 2.72
N GLY A 222 5.78 -1.72 1.75
CA GLY A 222 5.74 -0.27 1.99
C GLY A 222 7.11 0.38 2.25
N GLU A 223 8.16 -0.41 2.47
CA GLU A 223 9.53 0.12 2.54
C GLU A 223 10.11 0.33 1.13
N VAL A 224 11.16 1.13 1.05
CA VAL A 224 11.88 1.43 -0.19
C VAL A 224 13.23 0.77 -0.18
N ILE A 225 13.57 0.14 -1.29
CA ILE A 225 14.92 -0.36 -1.54
C ILE A 225 15.52 0.32 -2.76
N SER A 226 16.84 0.41 -2.81
CA SER A 226 17.60 0.81 -3.99
C SER A 226 18.25 -0.43 -4.61
N VAL A 227 18.01 -0.64 -5.91
CA VAL A 227 18.64 -1.71 -6.69
C VAL A 227 19.38 -1.05 -7.84
N ASP A 228 20.70 -1.19 -7.88
CA ASP A 228 21.59 -0.55 -8.88
C ASP A 228 21.34 0.96 -9.03
N GLY A 229 21.09 1.65 -7.90
CA GLY A 229 20.85 3.09 -7.87
C GLY A 229 19.41 3.50 -8.24
N VAL A 230 18.53 2.57 -8.59
CA VAL A 230 17.11 2.82 -8.86
C VAL A 230 16.29 2.50 -7.62
N LYS A 231 15.40 3.39 -7.24
CA LYS A 231 14.51 3.21 -6.08
C LYS A 231 13.24 2.46 -6.45
N TYR A 232 12.89 1.51 -5.61
CA TYR A 232 11.67 0.71 -5.73
C TYR A 232 10.92 0.69 -4.40
N ALA A 233 9.60 0.74 -4.45
CA ALA A 233 8.76 0.40 -3.31
C ALA A 233 8.57 -1.12 -3.25
N ILE A 234 8.62 -1.68 -2.05
CA ILE A 234 8.28 -3.08 -1.80
C ILE A 234 6.76 -3.19 -1.74
N GLU A 235 6.15 -3.80 -2.75
CA GLU A 235 4.70 -4.05 -2.80
C GLU A 235 4.32 -5.23 -1.91
N SER A 236 5.09 -6.29 -1.99
CA SER A 236 4.93 -7.47 -1.15
C SER A 236 6.26 -8.14 -0.83
N THR A 237 6.30 -8.83 0.28
CA THR A 237 7.44 -9.64 0.71
C THR A 237 6.96 -10.97 1.26
N SER A 238 7.72 -12.04 1.02
CA SER A 238 7.43 -13.38 1.51
C SER A 238 8.67 -14.03 2.08
N HIS A 239 8.73 -14.11 3.41
CA HIS A 239 9.85 -14.68 4.13
C HIS A 239 9.68 -16.19 4.29
N SER A 240 10.74 -16.94 4.04
CA SER A 240 10.80 -18.37 4.26
C SER A 240 12.11 -18.79 4.94
N TYR A 241 12.03 -19.80 5.78
CA TYR A 241 13.18 -20.33 6.51
C TYR A 241 13.38 -21.79 6.14
N LYS A 242 14.53 -22.10 5.60
CA LYS A 242 14.88 -23.45 5.20
C LYS A 242 16.35 -23.74 5.48
N ASP A 243 16.63 -24.85 6.14
CA ASP A 243 17.99 -25.32 6.43
C ASP A 243 18.89 -24.28 7.13
N GLY A 244 18.28 -23.45 8.01
CA GLY A 244 18.98 -22.40 8.73
C GLY A 244 19.21 -21.11 7.93
N TRP A 245 18.71 -21.03 6.71
CA TRP A 245 18.76 -19.84 5.86
C TRP A 245 17.42 -19.11 5.86
N HIS A 246 17.48 -17.77 5.81
CA HIS A 246 16.33 -16.90 5.65
C HIS A 246 16.29 -16.40 4.20
N PHE A 247 15.22 -16.74 3.50
CA PHE A 247 14.93 -16.28 2.14
C PHE A 247 13.80 -15.29 2.17
N ASP A 248 13.94 -14.23 1.40
CA ASP A 248 12.91 -13.22 1.22
C ASP A 248 12.63 -13.00 -0.27
N LYS A 249 11.40 -13.28 -0.68
CA LYS A 249 10.91 -12.99 -2.02
C LYS A 249 10.25 -11.63 -2.03
N LEU A 250 10.79 -10.72 -2.82
CA LEU A 250 10.33 -9.34 -2.95
C LEU A 250 9.57 -9.15 -4.26
N GLU A 251 8.46 -8.42 -4.20
CA GLU A 251 7.78 -7.84 -5.34
C GLU A 251 7.89 -6.32 -5.24
N LEU A 252 8.40 -5.70 -6.28
CA LEU A 252 8.81 -4.31 -6.29
C LEU A 252 8.10 -3.54 -7.38
N SER A 253 7.71 -2.30 -7.10
CA SER A 253 7.31 -1.32 -8.09
C SER A 253 8.31 -0.18 -8.14
N LYS A 254 8.59 0.31 -9.35
CA LYS A 254 9.51 1.42 -9.53
C LYS A 254 8.90 2.70 -8.99
N LEU A 255 9.68 3.43 -8.17
CA LEU A 255 9.33 4.78 -7.76
C LEU A 255 9.79 5.77 -8.83
N GLU A 256 8.90 6.71 -9.18
CA GLU A 256 9.21 7.81 -10.10
C GLU A 256 10.12 8.88 -9.47
#